data_bd0d6c002a05f5cc12fe3adb95b2fe67
#
_entry.id   bd0d6c002a05f5cc12fe3adb95b2fe67
#
_cell.length_a   1.000
_cell.length_b   1.000
_cell.length_c   1.000
_cell.angle_alpha   90.00
_cell.angle_beta   90.00
_cell.angle_gamma   90.00
#
_symmetry.space_group_name_H-M   'P 1'
#
loop_
_entity.id
_entity.type
_entity.pdbx_description
1 polymer ?
#
loop_
_entity_poly.entity_id
_entity_poly.type
_entity_poly.pdbx_seq_one_letter_code
_entity_poly.pdbx_strand_id
1 'polypeptide(L)'
;MDVSTIAKNAMPSIVSITNQSVQEVQNYFSMFGYGAQTPQTEETTSCGSGIIIGKNDTELLIVTNNHVVEDADTLSVSFVNNQVCKANIKGTDADNDLAVIAVPLSEIPDDTMSSIAVATMGDSDSVEVGEQVVAIGNALGYGQSVTTGIISAANRVIDSDSSSDGSSDGTTADTSSTDTTGKTYLQTDAAINPGNSGGALLNMNGEVIGINSAKLASTEVEGMGYAIPVSRVSDIIENLMNEQTRTKVAAEDQGTIGIKCLDVSSQIQQAYNMPAGIYISEVTSGGAGLKSGYVLTSFDGHSITSTSELKSLLQYYSAGETVEVEVQVPDNGSYETKTFSLTLGTSISSSDDQQSDSQQN
;
A
#
# COMPACT_ATOMS: atom_id res chain seq x y z
N MET A 1 -26.98 -19.13 1.57
CA MET A 1 -27.58 -18.51 0.34
C MET A 1 -26.90 -19.15 -0.87
N ASP A 2 -27.47 -19.03 -2.08
CA ASP A 2 -26.72 -19.40 -3.27
C ASP A 2 -25.76 -18.27 -3.70
N VAL A 3 -24.74 -18.62 -4.48
CA VAL A 3 -23.68 -17.69 -4.90
C VAL A 3 -24.23 -16.47 -5.63
N SER A 4 -25.28 -16.65 -6.45
CA SER A 4 -25.88 -15.53 -7.21
C SER A 4 -26.58 -14.52 -6.31
N THR A 5 -27.21 -14.98 -5.24
CA THR A 5 -27.85 -14.13 -4.23
C THR A 5 -26.80 -13.37 -3.43
N ILE A 6 -25.72 -14.05 -3.02
CA ILE A 6 -24.60 -13.42 -2.31
C ILE A 6 -23.99 -12.33 -3.17
N ALA A 7 -23.64 -12.64 -4.41
CA ALA A 7 -23.06 -11.69 -5.34
C ALA A 7 -23.96 -10.46 -5.52
N LYS A 8 -25.26 -10.66 -5.80
CA LYS A 8 -26.23 -9.57 -5.97
C LYS A 8 -26.29 -8.64 -4.76
N ASN A 9 -26.22 -9.19 -3.55
CA ASN A 9 -26.32 -8.42 -2.31
C ASN A 9 -25.01 -7.70 -1.96
N ALA A 10 -23.87 -8.29 -2.30
CA ALA A 10 -22.55 -7.74 -1.95
C ALA A 10 -21.98 -6.78 -3.02
N MET A 11 -22.33 -6.94 -4.30
CA MET A 11 -21.82 -6.08 -5.39
C MET A 11 -22.01 -4.57 -5.12
N PRO A 12 -23.08 -4.09 -4.48
CA PRO A 12 -23.23 -2.68 -4.11
C PRO A 12 -22.17 -2.15 -3.13
N SER A 13 -21.48 -3.03 -2.41
CA SER A 13 -20.38 -2.66 -1.50
C SER A 13 -18.99 -2.77 -2.10
N ILE A 14 -18.89 -3.22 -3.36
CA ILE A 14 -17.62 -3.41 -4.05
C ILE A 14 -17.46 -2.34 -5.13
N VAL A 15 -16.29 -1.73 -5.18
CA VAL A 15 -15.95 -0.68 -6.15
C VAL A 15 -14.75 -1.09 -6.99
N SER A 16 -14.64 -0.48 -8.17
CA SER A 16 -13.43 -0.54 -8.99
C SER A 16 -12.57 0.67 -8.68
N ILE A 17 -11.27 0.45 -8.51
CA ILE A 17 -10.29 1.52 -8.28
C ILE A 17 -9.42 1.61 -9.52
N THR A 18 -9.25 2.82 -10.04
CA THR A 18 -8.29 3.13 -11.09
C THR A 18 -7.23 4.07 -10.53
N ASN A 19 -5.98 3.62 -10.61
CA ASN A 19 -4.79 4.36 -10.23
C ASN A 19 -4.09 4.81 -11.53
N GLN A 20 -3.88 6.11 -11.68
CA GLN A 20 -3.09 6.69 -12.76
C GLN A 20 -1.82 7.31 -12.15
N SER A 21 -0.67 6.86 -12.62
CA SER A 21 0.63 7.41 -12.26
C SER A 21 1.36 7.88 -13.51
N VAL A 22 2.11 8.98 -13.35
CA VAL A 22 2.93 9.58 -14.40
C VAL A 22 4.39 9.37 -14.03
N GLN A 23 5.07 8.46 -14.71
CA GLN A 23 6.49 8.21 -14.47
C GLN A 23 7.36 8.95 -15.49
N GLU A 24 8.32 9.74 -15.00
CA GLU A 24 9.39 10.25 -15.84
C GLU A 24 10.38 9.14 -16.16
N VAL A 25 10.33 8.63 -17.38
CA VAL A 25 11.32 7.67 -17.86
C VAL A 25 12.63 8.42 -18.13
N GLN A 26 13.55 8.38 -17.16
CA GLN A 26 14.91 8.81 -17.41
C GLN A 26 15.56 7.82 -18.35
N ASN A 27 15.71 8.24 -19.62
CA ASN A 27 16.40 7.43 -20.63
C ASN A 27 17.85 7.16 -20.19
N TYR A 28 18.16 5.95 -19.82
CA TYR A 28 19.50 5.43 -19.54
C TYR A 28 20.48 5.63 -20.73
N PHE A 29 19.98 5.96 -21.91
CA PHE A 29 20.76 6.24 -23.13
C PHE A 29 21.46 7.60 -23.13
N SER A 30 21.09 8.55 -22.29
CA SER A 30 21.80 9.84 -22.19
C SER A 30 23.20 9.68 -21.57
N MET A 31 23.44 8.62 -20.84
CA MET A 31 24.75 8.32 -20.23
C MET A 31 25.81 7.90 -21.26
N PHE A 32 25.44 7.57 -22.49
CA PHE A 32 26.34 7.18 -23.59
C PHE A 32 26.52 8.24 -24.68
N GLY A 33 26.11 9.50 -24.44
CA GLY A 33 26.49 10.64 -25.30
C GLY A 33 25.75 10.75 -26.62
N TYR A 34 24.62 10.12 -26.82
CA TYR A 34 23.75 10.28 -27.99
C TYR A 34 22.50 11.11 -27.63
N GLY A 35 22.55 12.39 -27.98
CA GLY A 35 21.43 13.30 -28.19
C GLY A 35 20.44 13.45 -27.03
N ALA A 36 20.31 14.69 -26.50
CA ALA A 36 19.24 15.08 -25.59
C ALA A 36 17.87 14.85 -26.26
N GLN A 37 17.19 13.76 -25.91
CA GLN A 37 15.75 13.63 -26.13
C GLN A 37 15.04 14.13 -24.89
N THR A 38 13.97 14.88 -25.10
CA THR A 38 13.05 15.33 -24.05
C THR A 38 12.61 14.12 -23.20
N PRO A 39 12.51 14.25 -21.87
CA PRO A 39 11.96 13.20 -21.02
C PRO A 39 10.61 12.76 -21.58
N GLN A 40 10.43 11.49 -21.87
CA GLN A 40 9.13 10.95 -22.22
C GLN A 40 8.43 10.58 -20.91
N THR A 41 7.29 11.18 -20.69
CA THR A 41 6.39 10.87 -19.60
C THR A 41 5.54 9.69 -20.05
N GLU A 42 5.63 8.54 -19.36
CA GLU A 42 4.72 7.42 -19.59
C GLU A 42 3.62 7.45 -18.53
N GLU A 43 2.38 7.50 -18.98
CA GLU A 43 1.22 7.34 -18.11
C GLU A 43 0.96 5.84 -17.92
N THR A 44 1.02 5.39 -16.69
CA THR A 44 0.69 4.02 -16.33
C THR A 44 -0.67 4.00 -15.64
N THR A 45 -1.57 3.15 -16.11
CA THR A 45 -2.88 2.94 -15.49
C THR A 45 -2.94 1.54 -14.91
N SER A 46 -3.19 1.42 -13.62
CA SER A 46 -3.48 0.15 -12.97
C SER A 46 -4.89 0.13 -12.39
N CYS A 47 -5.46 -1.07 -12.29
CA CYS A 47 -6.81 -1.28 -11.80
C CYS A 47 -6.82 -2.28 -10.66
N GLY A 48 -7.65 -2.00 -9.67
CA GLY A 48 -7.92 -2.88 -8.54
C GLY A 48 -9.38 -2.76 -8.09
N SER A 49 -9.65 -3.26 -6.93
CA SER A 49 -10.96 -3.25 -6.29
C SER A 49 -10.88 -2.63 -4.91
N GLY A 50 -12.04 -2.28 -4.36
CA GLY A 50 -12.17 -1.83 -2.98
C GLY A 50 -13.49 -2.27 -2.39
N ILE A 51 -13.57 -2.25 -1.08
CA ILE A 51 -14.73 -2.63 -0.29
C ILE A 51 -15.19 -1.40 0.49
N ILE A 52 -16.44 -0.98 0.33
CA ILE A 52 -17.03 0.09 1.11
C ILE A 52 -17.25 -0.40 2.54
N ILE A 53 -16.49 0.15 3.49
CA ILE A 53 -16.48 -0.29 4.90
C ILE A 53 -17.23 0.66 5.85
N GLY A 54 -17.52 1.88 5.39
CA GLY A 54 -18.22 2.86 6.22
C GLY A 54 -18.29 4.23 5.58
N LYS A 55 -18.77 5.18 6.37
CA LYS A 55 -18.73 6.61 6.07
C LYS A 55 -18.67 7.40 7.37
N ASN A 56 -18.06 8.56 7.31
CA ASN A 56 -18.14 9.59 8.35
C ASN A 56 -19.04 10.76 7.88
N ASP A 57 -18.97 11.91 8.52
CA ASP A 57 -19.80 13.08 8.20
C ASP A 57 -19.48 13.67 6.81
N THR A 58 -18.30 13.44 6.27
CA THR A 58 -17.79 14.09 5.05
C THR A 58 -17.35 13.14 3.96
N GLU A 59 -17.07 11.86 4.28
CA GLU A 59 -16.39 10.93 3.39
C GLU A 59 -17.02 9.53 3.43
N LEU A 60 -17.07 8.89 2.28
CA LEU A 60 -17.27 7.45 2.12
C LEU A 60 -15.91 6.76 2.22
N LEU A 61 -15.80 5.73 3.06
CA LEU A 61 -14.54 5.03 3.36
C LEU A 61 -14.50 3.66 2.68
N ILE A 62 -13.39 3.39 2.01
CA ILE A 62 -13.19 2.19 1.20
C ILE A 62 -11.85 1.59 1.57
N VAL A 63 -11.82 0.31 1.96
CA VAL A 63 -10.58 -0.44 2.16
C VAL A 63 -10.15 -1.11 0.84
N THR A 64 -8.85 -1.16 0.62
CA THR A 64 -8.21 -1.82 -0.52
C THR A 64 -6.80 -2.28 -0.15
N ASN A 65 -6.04 -2.83 -1.09
CA ASN A 65 -4.62 -3.10 -0.89
C ASN A 65 -3.76 -1.85 -1.11
N ASN A 66 -2.62 -1.77 -0.40
CA ASN A 66 -1.66 -0.69 -0.58
C ASN A 66 -1.12 -0.64 -2.02
N HIS A 67 -0.71 -1.79 -2.59
CA HIS A 67 -0.19 -1.85 -3.96
C HIS A 67 -1.18 -1.41 -5.05
N VAL A 68 -2.48 -1.32 -4.74
CA VAL A 68 -3.51 -0.79 -5.66
C VAL A 68 -3.45 0.73 -5.76
N VAL A 69 -3.06 1.41 -4.69
CA VAL A 69 -3.07 2.88 -4.58
C VAL A 69 -1.67 3.50 -4.51
N GLU A 70 -0.65 2.67 -4.38
CA GLU A 70 0.75 3.09 -4.30
C GLU A 70 1.13 3.90 -5.55
N ASP A 71 1.93 4.96 -5.35
CA ASP A 71 2.43 5.88 -6.38
C ASP A 71 1.36 6.56 -7.24
N ALA A 72 0.11 6.61 -6.78
CA ALA A 72 -0.98 7.25 -7.53
C ALA A 72 -0.79 8.76 -7.62
N ASP A 73 -0.84 9.30 -8.84
CA ASP A 73 -1.03 10.75 -9.07
C ASP A 73 -2.51 11.13 -8.99
N THR A 74 -3.37 10.24 -9.48
CA THR A 74 -4.82 10.37 -9.35
C THR A 74 -5.46 9.03 -9.07
N LEU A 75 -6.39 9.02 -8.12
CA LEU A 75 -7.25 7.88 -7.81
C LEU A 75 -8.69 8.19 -8.18
N SER A 76 -9.34 7.22 -8.81
CA SER A 76 -10.77 7.27 -9.06
C SER A 76 -11.45 5.97 -8.68
N VAL A 77 -12.68 6.09 -8.22
CA VAL A 77 -13.52 4.97 -7.80
C VAL A 77 -14.73 4.93 -8.72
N SER A 78 -14.99 3.76 -9.33
CA SER A 78 -16.22 3.48 -10.09
C SER A 78 -17.16 2.62 -9.26
N PHE A 79 -18.36 3.10 -9.05
CA PHE A 79 -19.42 2.43 -8.28
C PHE A 79 -20.25 1.45 -9.15
N VAL A 80 -21.11 0.68 -8.51
CA VAL A 80 -21.95 -0.35 -9.14
C VAL A 80 -22.83 0.19 -10.27
N ASN A 81 -23.21 1.46 -10.26
CA ASN A 81 -23.97 2.14 -11.32
C ASN A 81 -23.08 2.80 -12.40
N ASN A 82 -21.77 2.51 -12.39
CA ASN A 82 -20.75 3.08 -13.28
C ASN A 82 -20.49 4.58 -13.09
N GLN A 83 -20.96 5.18 -12.01
CA GLN A 83 -20.57 6.54 -11.63
C GLN A 83 -19.12 6.53 -11.16
N VAL A 84 -18.31 7.44 -11.69
CA VAL A 84 -16.90 7.61 -11.31
C VAL A 84 -16.76 8.87 -10.47
N CYS A 85 -16.10 8.73 -9.32
CA CYS A 85 -15.75 9.83 -8.43
C CYS A 85 -14.26 9.82 -8.12
N LYS A 86 -13.68 11.00 -7.85
CA LYS A 86 -12.31 11.12 -7.39
C LYS A 86 -12.20 10.56 -5.97
N ALA A 87 -11.10 9.87 -5.67
CA ALA A 87 -10.76 9.40 -4.34
C ALA A 87 -9.43 10.00 -3.88
N ASN A 88 -9.25 10.04 -2.57
CA ASN A 88 -7.99 10.45 -1.94
C ASN A 88 -7.53 9.34 -0.99
N ILE A 89 -6.22 9.22 -0.78
CA ILE A 89 -5.68 8.30 0.21
C ILE A 89 -5.97 8.88 1.60
N LYS A 90 -6.53 8.05 2.47
CA LYS A 90 -6.78 8.39 3.87
C LYS A 90 -5.66 7.87 4.75
N GLY A 91 -5.21 6.64 4.52
CA GLY A 91 -4.06 6.06 5.18
C GLY A 91 -3.62 4.77 4.50
N THR A 92 -2.38 4.38 4.72
CA THR A 92 -1.76 3.18 4.15
C THR A 92 -0.96 2.41 5.20
N ASP A 93 -0.93 1.10 5.05
CA ASP A 93 -0.04 0.19 5.78
C ASP A 93 0.61 -0.75 4.75
N ALA A 94 1.81 -0.39 4.31
CA ALA A 94 2.55 -1.14 3.30
C ALA A 94 2.97 -2.53 3.80
N ASP A 95 3.24 -2.67 5.10
CA ASP A 95 3.63 -3.93 5.72
C ASP A 95 2.53 -4.99 5.62
N ASN A 96 1.28 -4.60 5.79
CA ASN A 96 0.13 -5.49 5.70
C ASN A 96 -0.57 -5.42 4.34
N ASP A 97 -0.03 -4.66 3.38
CA ASP A 97 -0.60 -4.41 2.05
C ASP A 97 -2.04 -3.89 2.12
N LEU A 98 -2.28 -2.90 2.99
CA LEU A 98 -3.58 -2.29 3.21
C LEU A 98 -3.58 -0.79 2.93
N ALA A 99 -4.71 -0.29 2.46
CA ALA A 99 -4.99 1.13 2.35
C ALA A 99 -6.47 1.41 2.64
N VAL A 100 -6.74 2.58 3.19
CA VAL A 100 -8.08 3.16 3.22
C VAL A 100 -8.07 4.40 2.35
N ILE A 101 -9.00 4.46 1.40
CA ILE A 101 -9.26 5.63 0.56
C ILE A 101 -10.60 6.25 0.89
N ALA A 102 -10.71 7.54 0.64
CA ALA A 102 -11.90 8.33 0.94
C ALA A 102 -12.44 9.01 -0.32
N VAL A 103 -13.76 8.95 -0.49
CA VAL A 103 -14.48 9.72 -1.52
C VAL A 103 -15.32 10.75 -0.80
N PRO A 104 -15.15 12.08 -1.09
CA PRO A 104 -15.97 13.11 -0.48
C PRO A 104 -17.46 12.89 -0.76
N LEU A 105 -18.29 12.87 0.27
CA LEU A 105 -19.75 12.65 0.12
C LEU A 105 -20.41 13.70 -0.79
N SER A 106 -19.86 14.91 -0.82
CA SER A 106 -20.32 16.00 -1.70
C SER A 106 -20.10 15.73 -3.20
N GLU A 107 -19.19 14.81 -3.56
CA GLU A 107 -18.89 14.45 -4.95
C GLU A 107 -19.69 13.23 -5.41
N ILE A 108 -20.40 12.54 -4.49
CA ILE A 108 -21.18 11.35 -4.82
C ILE A 108 -22.62 11.75 -5.09
N PRO A 109 -23.16 11.53 -6.32
CA PRO A 109 -24.55 11.81 -6.63
C PRO A 109 -25.53 11.00 -5.76
N ASP A 110 -26.72 11.55 -5.49
CA ASP A 110 -27.74 10.92 -4.64
C ASP A 110 -28.22 9.56 -5.15
N ASP A 111 -28.30 9.37 -6.47
CA ASP A 111 -28.65 8.10 -7.10
C ASP A 111 -27.57 7.03 -6.88
N THR A 112 -26.30 7.45 -6.88
CA THR A 112 -25.16 6.58 -6.53
C THR A 112 -25.19 6.23 -5.06
N MET A 113 -25.38 7.20 -4.16
CA MET A 113 -25.53 6.96 -2.72
C MET A 113 -26.66 5.98 -2.41
N SER A 114 -27.74 6.02 -3.19
CA SER A 114 -28.89 5.11 -3.03
C SER A 114 -28.62 3.71 -3.58
N SER A 115 -27.62 3.54 -4.43
CA SER A 115 -27.27 2.27 -5.10
C SER A 115 -26.17 1.48 -4.40
N ILE A 116 -25.42 2.11 -3.49
CA ILE A 116 -24.31 1.50 -2.77
C ILE A 116 -24.72 1.00 -1.39
N ALA A 117 -23.93 0.10 -0.83
CA ALA A 117 -24.10 -0.43 0.51
C ALA A 117 -22.75 -0.50 1.23
N VAL A 118 -22.77 -0.45 2.55
CA VAL A 118 -21.60 -0.77 3.39
C VAL A 118 -21.53 -2.28 3.54
N ALA A 119 -20.34 -2.86 3.35
CA ALA A 119 -20.12 -4.29 3.52
C ALA A 119 -20.31 -4.71 5.00
N THR A 120 -20.78 -5.92 5.21
CA THR A 120 -20.79 -6.55 6.52
C THR A 120 -19.47 -7.28 6.71
N MET A 121 -18.71 -6.89 7.74
CA MET A 121 -17.47 -7.58 8.10
C MET A 121 -17.82 -8.85 8.88
N GLY A 122 -17.19 -9.96 8.49
CA GLY A 122 -17.33 -11.27 9.15
C GLY A 122 -16.18 -11.54 10.12
N ASP A 123 -16.16 -12.76 10.65
CA ASP A 123 -15.12 -13.25 11.53
C ASP A 123 -14.24 -14.27 10.78
N SER A 124 -13.02 -13.85 10.42
CA SER A 124 -12.08 -14.72 9.72
C SER A 124 -11.37 -15.73 10.61
N ASP A 125 -11.42 -15.55 11.94
CA ASP A 125 -10.78 -16.47 12.89
C ASP A 125 -11.62 -17.75 13.07
N SER A 126 -12.92 -17.69 12.77
CA SER A 126 -13.84 -18.82 12.83
C SER A 126 -13.92 -19.66 11.55
N VAL A 127 -13.17 -19.27 10.50
CA VAL A 127 -13.23 -19.90 9.17
C VAL A 127 -12.56 -21.29 9.19
N GLU A 128 -13.25 -22.29 8.63
CA GLU A 128 -12.77 -23.65 8.53
C GLU A 128 -12.37 -24.02 7.09
N VAL A 129 -11.36 -24.89 6.96
CA VAL A 129 -10.95 -25.44 5.66
C VAL A 129 -12.09 -26.26 5.04
N GLY A 130 -12.37 -26.00 3.77
CA GLY A 130 -13.48 -26.60 3.03
C GLY A 130 -14.74 -25.76 2.99
N GLU A 131 -14.82 -24.65 3.74
CA GLU A 131 -15.94 -23.70 3.64
C GLU A 131 -15.99 -23.04 2.27
N GLN A 132 -17.19 -22.95 1.71
CA GLN A 132 -17.41 -22.29 0.43
C GLN A 132 -17.30 -20.78 0.56
N VAL A 133 -16.62 -20.17 -0.41
CA VAL A 133 -16.38 -18.72 -0.47
C VAL A 133 -16.71 -18.15 -1.84
N VAL A 134 -16.97 -16.84 -1.86
CA VAL A 134 -17.23 -16.04 -3.07
C VAL A 134 -16.24 -14.88 -3.10
N ALA A 135 -15.41 -14.80 -4.13
CA ALA A 135 -14.54 -13.66 -4.35
C ALA A 135 -15.20 -12.70 -5.36
N ILE A 136 -15.22 -11.40 -5.00
CA ILE A 136 -15.76 -10.34 -5.85
C ILE A 136 -14.68 -9.25 -6.02
N GLY A 137 -14.51 -8.81 -7.27
CA GLY A 137 -13.63 -7.70 -7.62
C GLY A 137 -13.81 -7.29 -9.08
N ASN A 138 -13.04 -6.31 -9.53
CA ASN A 138 -13.06 -5.82 -10.92
C ASN A 138 -11.86 -6.38 -11.70
N ALA A 139 -11.94 -7.65 -12.08
CA ALA A 139 -10.86 -8.31 -12.80
C ALA A 139 -10.53 -7.57 -14.11
N LEU A 140 -9.28 -7.14 -14.26
CA LEU A 140 -8.74 -6.50 -15.46
C LEU A 140 -9.46 -5.22 -15.91
N GLY A 141 -10.26 -4.56 -15.06
CA GLY A 141 -10.97 -3.34 -15.41
C GLY A 141 -12.19 -3.53 -16.33
N TYR A 142 -12.60 -4.78 -16.61
CA TYR A 142 -13.76 -5.09 -17.47
C TYR A 142 -15.11 -5.09 -16.74
N GLY A 143 -15.14 -4.61 -15.50
CA GLY A 143 -16.31 -4.62 -14.63
C GLY A 143 -16.22 -5.67 -13.53
N GLN A 144 -17.20 -5.63 -12.62
CA GLN A 144 -17.22 -6.54 -11.48
C GLN A 144 -17.32 -7.99 -11.93
N SER A 145 -16.46 -8.84 -11.40
CA SER A 145 -16.43 -10.28 -11.61
C SER A 145 -16.62 -11.02 -10.31
N VAL A 146 -17.23 -12.19 -10.41
CA VAL A 146 -17.52 -13.07 -9.26
C VAL A 146 -16.92 -14.43 -9.54
N THR A 147 -16.10 -14.91 -8.63
CA THR A 147 -15.58 -16.29 -8.64
C THR A 147 -15.97 -16.99 -7.36
N THR A 148 -15.98 -18.32 -7.35
CA THR A 148 -16.30 -19.12 -6.16
C THR A 148 -15.33 -20.26 -6.02
N GLY A 149 -15.08 -20.65 -4.79
CA GLY A 149 -14.22 -21.74 -4.41
C GLY A 149 -14.45 -22.13 -2.96
N ILE A 150 -13.42 -22.68 -2.34
CA ILE A 150 -13.41 -23.04 -0.92
C ILE A 150 -12.18 -22.45 -0.23
N ILE A 151 -12.19 -22.40 1.08
CA ILE A 151 -10.97 -22.17 1.89
C ILE A 151 -10.10 -23.42 1.80
N SER A 152 -8.92 -23.29 1.21
CA SER A 152 -7.93 -24.37 1.09
C SER A 152 -7.00 -24.45 2.29
N ALA A 153 -6.71 -23.28 2.94
CA ALA A 153 -6.00 -23.19 4.22
C ALA A 153 -6.39 -21.90 4.94
N ALA A 154 -6.54 -21.93 6.27
CA ALA A 154 -7.00 -20.79 7.06
C ALA A 154 -5.84 -19.93 7.61
N ASN A 155 -4.64 -20.49 7.83
CA ASN A 155 -3.51 -19.78 8.43
C ASN A 155 -2.23 -20.07 7.65
N ARG A 156 -2.20 -19.67 6.38
CA ARG A 156 -1.04 -19.89 5.50
C ARG A 156 0.00 -18.81 5.73
N VAL A 157 1.20 -19.18 6.12
CA VAL A 157 2.37 -18.30 6.12
C VAL A 157 2.96 -18.28 4.71
N ILE A 158 3.26 -17.09 4.18
CA ILE A 158 3.89 -16.91 2.87
C ILE A 158 5.21 -16.19 3.12
N ASP A 159 6.33 -16.85 2.85
CA ASP A 159 7.65 -16.25 2.88
C ASP A 159 7.82 -15.34 1.64
N SER A 160 7.78 -14.03 1.85
CA SER A 160 7.98 -13.04 0.78
C SER A 160 9.46 -12.91 0.34
N ASP A 161 10.40 -13.51 1.06
CA ASP A 161 11.85 -13.36 0.83
C ASP A 161 12.50 -14.46 -0.04
N SER A 162 11.74 -15.32 -0.70
CA SER A 162 12.35 -16.23 -1.66
C SER A 162 12.68 -15.54 -2.98
N SER A 163 13.64 -14.59 -2.95
CA SER A 163 14.42 -14.20 -4.13
C SER A 163 15.24 -15.41 -4.58
N SER A 164 14.78 -16.04 -5.64
CA SER A 164 15.47 -16.93 -6.59
C SER A 164 16.93 -17.25 -6.27
N ASP A 165 17.17 -18.34 -5.54
CA ASP A 165 18.32 -19.15 -5.83
C ASP A 165 17.86 -20.61 -5.94
N GLY A 166 18.02 -21.15 -7.15
CA GLY A 166 17.43 -22.41 -7.56
C GLY A 166 17.99 -23.61 -6.78
N SER A 167 17.22 -24.04 -5.80
CA SER A 167 17.39 -25.37 -5.24
C SER A 167 16.01 -25.93 -4.90
N SER A 168 15.42 -26.63 -5.88
CA SER A 168 14.25 -27.44 -5.68
C SER A 168 14.63 -28.64 -4.84
N ASP A 169 14.35 -28.59 -3.54
CA ASP A 169 14.15 -29.80 -2.76
C ASP A 169 12.72 -29.77 -2.19
N GLY A 170 11.91 -30.71 -2.68
CA GLY A 170 10.52 -30.86 -2.30
C GLY A 170 10.38 -31.32 -0.87
N THR A 171 10.34 -30.40 0.06
CA THR A 171 10.03 -30.70 1.45
C THR A 171 8.68 -30.11 1.82
N THR A 172 7.78 -31.00 2.16
CA THR A 172 6.46 -30.81 2.75
C THR A 172 6.45 -29.65 3.74
N ALA A 173 5.50 -28.71 3.51
CA ALA A 173 5.17 -27.65 4.44
C ALA A 173 4.83 -28.22 5.82
N ASP A 174 5.81 -28.23 6.72
CA ASP A 174 5.60 -28.53 8.13
C ASP A 174 5.01 -27.26 8.77
N THR A 175 3.86 -27.43 9.41
CA THR A 175 3.09 -26.40 10.13
C THR A 175 3.82 -25.83 11.37
N SER A 176 5.14 -25.95 11.45
CA SER A 176 5.96 -25.51 12.58
C SER A 176 7.01 -24.46 12.26
N SER A 177 6.99 -23.82 11.08
CA SER A 177 7.82 -22.64 10.87
C SER A 177 7.21 -21.49 11.68
N THR A 178 7.83 -21.18 12.81
CA THR A 178 7.59 -19.92 13.53
C THR A 178 8.13 -18.78 12.68
N ASP A 179 7.29 -18.31 11.74
CA ASP A 179 7.55 -17.02 11.11
C ASP A 179 7.49 -15.94 12.18
N THR A 180 8.59 -15.22 12.34
CA THR A 180 8.71 -14.12 13.29
C THR A 180 7.89 -12.89 12.89
N THR A 181 7.33 -12.85 11.67
CA THR A 181 6.50 -11.73 11.19
C THR A 181 5.02 -11.88 11.56
N GLY A 182 4.55 -13.07 11.93
CA GLY A 182 3.17 -13.31 12.38
C GLY A 182 2.09 -13.11 11.29
N LYS A 183 2.46 -12.93 10.02
CA LYS A 183 1.52 -12.69 8.92
C LYS A 183 0.96 -14.01 8.38
N THR A 184 -0.34 -14.19 8.55
CA THR A 184 -1.06 -15.36 8.02
C THR A 184 -2.11 -14.91 7.00
N TYR A 185 -2.44 -15.79 6.05
CA TYR A 185 -3.37 -15.54 4.96
C TYR A 185 -4.39 -16.65 4.82
N LEU A 186 -5.58 -16.32 4.31
CA LEU A 186 -6.55 -17.29 3.83
C LEU A 186 -6.13 -17.75 2.44
N GLN A 187 -5.99 -19.06 2.22
CA GLN A 187 -5.79 -19.63 0.88
C GLN A 187 -7.12 -20.15 0.35
N THR A 188 -7.39 -19.89 -0.93
CA THR A 188 -8.60 -20.34 -1.63
C THR A 188 -8.28 -20.80 -3.05
N ASP A 189 -9.09 -21.69 -3.59
CA ASP A 189 -9.08 -22.08 -5.01
C ASP A 189 -10.03 -21.23 -5.87
N ALA A 190 -10.75 -20.26 -5.26
CA ALA A 190 -11.44 -19.22 -6.00
C ALA A 190 -10.43 -18.43 -6.83
N ALA A 191 -10.72 -18.15 -8.10
CA ALA A 191 -9.80 -17.45 -8.99
C ALA A 191 -9.56 -16.01 -8.52
N ILE A 192 -8.34 -15.71 -8.03
CA ILE A 192 -7.85 -14.37 -7.69
C ILE A 192 -6.83 -13.98 -8.76
N ASN A 193 -7.10 -12.88 -9.46
CA ASN A 193 -6.29 -12.38 -10.57
C ASN A 193 -6.05 -10.87 -10.42
N PRO A 194 -5.09 -10.28 -11.16
CA PRO A 194 -4.93 -8.83 -11.23
C PRO A 194 -6.28 -8.13 -11.50
N GLY A 195 -6.59 -7.11 -10.70
CA GLY A 195 -7.88 -6.42 -10.67
C GLY A 195 -8.83 -6.88 -9.55
N ASN A 196 -8.74 -8.13 -9.06
CA ASN A 196 -9.49 -8.54 -7.86
C ASN A 196 -8.81 -8.08 -6.55
N SER A 197 -7.53 -7.68 -6.59
CA SER A 197 -6.81 -7.12 -5.43
C SER A 197 -7.61 -5.98 -4.81
N GLY A 198 -7.73 -6.00 -3.48
CA GLY A 198 -8.53 -5.07 -2.70
C GLY A 198 -10.02 -5.37 -2.67
N GLY A 199 -10.51 -6.34 -3.45
CA GLY A 199 -11.89 -6.83 -3.43
C GLY A 199 -12.15 -7.82 -2.30
N ALA A 200 -13.40 -8.23 -2.15
CA ALA A 200 -13.87 -9.04 -1.04
C ALA A 200 -13.75 -10.54 -1.29
N LEU A 201 -13.31 -11.29 -0.27
CA LEU A 201 -13.59 -12.71 -0.10
C LEU A 201 -14.74 -12.83 0.91
N LEU A 202 -15.86 -13.42 0.48
CA LEU A 202 -17.09 -13.52 1.25
C LEU A 202 -17.36 -14.96 1.68
N ASN A 203 -17.91 -15.13 2.87
CA ASN A 203 -18.51 -16.39 3.29
C ASN A 203 -19.92 -16.58 2.68
N MET A 204 -20.57 -17.72 2.94
CA MET A 204 -21.90 -18.02 2.41
C MET A 204 -23.04 -17.25 3.08
N ASN A 205 -22.75 -16.40 4.07
CA ASN A 205 -23.68 -15.42 4.64
C ASN A 205 -23.61 -14.06 3.91
N GLY A 206 -22.58 -13.85 3.06
CA GLY A 206 -22.30 -12.59 2.38
C GLY A 206 -21.47 -11.61 3.23
N GLU A 207 -20.78 -12.11 4.25
CA GLU A 207 -19.91 -11.33 5.13
C GLU A 207 -18.46 -11.39 4.60
N VAL A 208 -17.74 -10.28 4.67
CA VAL A 208 -16.34 -10.19 4.26
C VAL A 208 -15.45 -10.87 5.29
N ILE A 209 -14.80 -11.95 4.91
CA ILE A 209 -13.82 -12.68 5.74
C ILE A 209 -12.38 -12.41 5.31
N GLY A 210 -12.16 -11.84 4.12
CA GLY A 210 -10.83 -11.53 3.62
C GLY A 210 -10.82 -10.43 2.57
N ILE A 211 -9.65 -9.78 2.41
CA ILE A 211 -9.36 -8.84 1.35
C ILE A 211 -8.47 -9.57 0.34
N ASN A 212 -8.94 -9.74 -0.89
CA ASN A 212 -8.22 -10.46 -1.94
C ASN A 212 -6.89 -9.77 -2.28
N SER A 213 -5.80 -10.54 -2.47
CA SER A 213 -4.51 -10.00 -2.90
C SER A 213 -3.90 -10.89 -3.99
N ALA A 214 -3.89 -10.40 -5.23
CA ALA A 214 -3.25 -11.09 -6.34
C ALA A 214 -1.72 -11.01 -6.29
N LYS A 215 -1.15 -10.03 -5.55
CA LYS A 215 0.31 -9.89 -5.34
C LYS A 215 0.90 -11.12 -4.64
N LEU A 216 0.13 -11.80 -3.80
CA LEU A 216 0.55 -12.97 -3.03
C LEU A 216 0.44 -14.28 -3.84
N ALA A 217 -0.27 -14.26 -4.98
CA ALA A 217 -0.42 -15.43 -5.83
C ALA A 217 0.86 -15.64 -6.66
N SER A 218 1.43 -16.85 -6.61
CA SER A 218 2.50 -17.23 -7.53
C SER A 218 1.95 -17.36 -8.95
N THR A 219 2.59 -16.71 -9.91
CA THR A 219 2.21 -16.80 -11.33
C THR A 219 2.43 -18.21 -11.94
N GLU A 220 3.13 -19.07 -11.20
CA GLU A 220 3.50 -20.42 -11.67
C GLU A 220 2.55 -21.54 -11.21
N VAL A 221 1.64 -21.23 -10.25
CA VAL A 221 0.74 -22.25 -9.67
C VAL A 221 -0.71 -21.83 -9.83
N GLU A 222 -1.42 -22.47 -10.76
CA GLU A 222 -2.87 -22.30 -10.93
C GLU A 222 -3.65 -22.85 -9.73
N GLY A 223 -4.74 -22.18 -9.35
CA GLY A 223 -5.66 -22.64 -8.31
C GLY A 223 -5.23 -22.30 -6.89
N MET A 224 -4.28 -21.38 -6.70
CA MET A 224 -3.95 -20.81 -5.38
C MET A 224 -4.17 -19.31 -5.35
N GLY A 225 -5.27 -18.89 -4.75
CA GLY A 225 -5.57 -17.49 -4.43
C GLY A 225 -5.35 -17.22 -2.94
N TYR A 226 -5.07 -15.95 -2.60
CA TYR A 226 -4.85 -15.53 -1.23
C TYR A 226 -5.67 -14.30 -0.86
N ALA A 227 -6.07 -14.25 0.40
CA ALA A 227 -6.74 -13.09 0.96
C ALA A 227 -6.19 -12.77 2.35
N ILE A 228 -6.14 -11.50 2.69
CA ILE A 228 -5.76 -11.00 4.01
C ILE A 228 -6.95 -11.20 4.95
N PRO A 229 -6.82 -11.96 6.06
CA PRO A 229 -7.92 -12.20 7.00
C PRO A 229 -8.38 -10.91 7.66
N VAL A 230 -9.68 -10.60 7.63
CA VAL A 230 -10.18 -9.30 8.15
C VAL A 230 -10.05 -9.16 9.65
N SER A 231 -10.22 -10.24 10.45
CA SER A 231 -10.07 -10.18 11.91
C SER A 231 -8.64 -9.81 12.32
N ARG A 232 -7.63 -10.29 11.60
CA ARG A 232 -6.22 -9.95 11.85
C ARG A 232 -5.90 -8.47 11.66
N VAL A 233 -6.58 -7.82 10.73
CA VAL A 233 -6.28 -6.44 10.31
C VAL A 233 -7.34 -5.43 10.70
N SER A 234 -8.31 -5.83 11.53
CA SER A 234 -9.42 -4.96 11.97
C SER A 234 -8.92 -3.66 12.62
N ASP A 235 -7.97 -3.78 13.55
CA ASP A 235 -7.42 -2.63 14.27
C ASP A 235 -6.64 -1.70 13.34
N ILE A 236 -5.92 -2.27 12.36
CA ILE A 236 -5.20 -1.51 11.33
C ILE A 236 -6.20 -0.72 10.48
N ILE A 237 -7.24 -1.38 9.98
CA ILE A 237 -8.30 -0.73 9.20
C ILE A 237 -8.95 0.39 10.00
N GLU A 238 -9.27 0.17 11.28
CA GLU A 238 -9.86 1.18 12.14
C GLU A 238 -8.93 2.38 12.34
N ASN A 239 -7.64 2.15 12.54
CA ASN A 239 -6.65 3.22 12.64
C ASN A 239 -6.58 4.04 11.34
N LEU A 240 -6.47 3.37 10.18
CA LEU A 240 -6.43 4.04 8.87
C LEU A 240 -7.72 4.83 8.57
N MET A 241 -8.89 4.34 9.02
CA MET A 241 -10.17 5.08 8.89
C MET A 241 -10.18 6.38 9.68
N ASN A 242 -9.42 6.47 10.77
CA ASN A 242 -9.36 7.64 11.65
C ASN A 242 -8.27 8.65 11.27
N GLU A 243 -7.40 8.32 10.32
CA GLU A 243 -6.38 9.25 9.82
C GLU A 243 -7.00 10.45 9.11
N GLN A 244 -6.20 11.51 8.95
CA GLN A 244 -6.61 12.68 8.18
C GLN A 244 -6.39 12.40 6.68
N THR A 245 -7.46 12.52 5.90
CA THR A 245 -7.35 12.40 4.43
C THR A 245 -6.46 13.51 3.89
N ARG A 246 -5.42 13.11 3.16
CA ARG A 246 -4.46 14.02 2.56
C ARG A 246 -4.61 14.05 1.04
N THR A 247 -4.35 15.20 0.45
CA THR A 247 -4.25 15.37 -1.01
C THR A 247 -2.81 15.58 -1.38
N LYS A 248 -2.42 15.10 -2.56
CA LYS A 248 -1.05 15.30 -3.06
C LYS A 248 -0.73 16.78 -3.18
N VAL A 249 0.40 17.19 -2.63
CA VAL A 249 0.89 18.58 -2.62
C VAL A 249 1.66 18.82 -3.91
N ALA A 250 1.53 20.05 -4.49
CA ALA A 250 2.33 20.44 -5.65
C ALA A 250 3.84 20.28 -5.38
N ALA A 251 4.61 19.83 -6.35
CA ALA A 251 6.01 19.45 -6.16
C ALA A 251 6.88 20.56 -5.54
N GLU A 252 6.59 21.83 -5.88
CA GLU A 252 7.26 23.01 -5.33
C GLU A 252 6.95 23.29 -3.85
N ASP A 253 5.80 22.80 -3.36
CA ASP A 253 5.33 23.02 -1.99
C ASP A 253 5.58 21.80 -1.08
N GLN A 254 6.08 20.67 -1.64
CA GLN A 254 6.33 19.46 -0.89
C GLN A 254 7.41 19.64 0.17
N GLY A 255 7.18 19.07 1.34
CA GLY A 255 8.09 19.08 2.46
C GLY A 255 9.26 18.11 2.29
N THR A 256 10.40 18.42 2.92
CA THR A 256 11.56 17.53 2.99
C THR A 256 12.04 17.38 4.42
N ILE A 257 12.57 16.19 4.76
CA ILE A 257 13.18 15.95 6.09
C ILE A 257 14.60 16.53 6.16
N GLY A 258 15.27 16.74 5.02
CA GLY A 258 16.63 17.24 4.95
C GLY A 258 17.67 16.20 5.40
N ILE A 259 17.53 14.97 4.96
CA ILE A 259 18.47 13.87 5.22
C ILE A 259 18.94 13.24 3.89
N LYS A 260 20.15 12.66 3.90
CA LYS A 260 20.58 11.66 2.92
C LYS A 260 20.46 10.30 3.58
N CYS A 261 19.88 9.35 2.88
CA CYS A 261 19.52 8.06 3.46
C CYS A 261 19.70 6.91 2.45
N LEU A 262 19.73 5.69 2.99
CA LEU A 262 19.91 4.44 2.27
C LEU A 262 19.00 3.38 2.88
N ASP A 263 18.47 2.47 2.07
CA ASP A 263 17.67 1.35 2.56
C ASP A 263 18.54 0.34 3.31
N VAL A 264 18.05 -0.17 4.44
CA VAL A 264 18.71 -1.23 5.20
C VAL A 264 18.27 -2.57 4.64
N SER A 265 19.07 -3.14 3.72
CA SER A 265 18.79 -4.45 3.14
C SER A 265 18.83 -5.57 4.19
N SER A 266 18.13 -6.70 3.94
CA SER A 266 18.14 -7.88 4.82
C SER A 266 19.55 -8.42 5.11
N GLN A 267 20.48 -8.28 4.17
CA GLN A 267 21.88 -8.64 4.37
C GLN A 267 22.57 -7.72 5.40
N ILE A 268 22.30 -6.42 5.37
CA ILE A 268 22.82 -5.43 6.32
C ILE A 268 22.22 -5.66 7.70
N GLN A 269 20.90 -5.93 7.76
CA GLN A 269 20.21 -6.27 9.01
C GLN A 269 20.89 -7.45 9.73
N GLN A 270 21.12 -8.54 9.01
CA GLN A 270 21.75 -9.74 9.57
C GLN A 270 23.22 -9.53 9.93
N ALA A 271 24.00 -8.84 9.08
CA ALA A 271 25.43 -8.64 9.29
C ALA A 271 25.77 -7.72 10.47
N TYR A 272 24.93 -6.71 10.70
CA TYR A 272 25.17 -5.64 11.70
C TYR A 272 24.14 -5.59 12.82
N ASN A 273 23.21 -6.55 12.87
CA ASN A 273 22.06 -6.55 13.80
C ASN A 273 21.30 -5.21 13.75
N MET A 274 21.14 -4.65 12.54
CA MET A 274 20.51 -3.37 12.29
C MET A 274 19.00 -3.56 12.08
N PRO A 275 18.13 -2.72 12.66
CA PRO A 275 16.70 -2.80 12.42
C PRO A 275 16.37 -2.51 10.96
N ALA A 276 15.24 -3.07 10.48
CA ALA A 276 14.66 -2.68 9.19
C ALA A 276 14.32 -1.19 9.19
N GLY A 277 14.43 -0.53 8.04
CA GLY A 277 14.15 0.90 7.91
C GLY A 277 15.15 1.62 7.00
N ILE A 278 15.22 2.93 7.18
CA ILE A 278 16.02 3.83 6.35
C ILE A 278 17.21 4.36 7.16
N TYR A 279 18.43 3.97 6.80
CA TYR A 279 19.66 4.45 7.46
C TYR A 279 19.96 5.90 7.07
N ILE A 280 20.10 6.77 8.05
CA ILE A 280 20.48 8.18 7.86
C ILE A 280 22.00 8.28 7.73
N SER A 281 22.50 8.57 6.53
CA SER A 281 23.93 8.75 6.26
C SER A 281 24.39 10.17 6.57
N GLU A 282 23.56 11.19 6.32
CA GLU A 282 23.87 12.61 6.57
C GLU A 282 22.58 13.39 6.85
N VAL A 283 22.68 14.40 7.73
CA VAL A 283 21.61 15.38 7.94
C VAL A 283 22.04 16.69 7.27
N THR A 284 21.28 17.16 6.29
CA THR A 284 21.64 18.33 5.47
C THR A 284 21.05 19.63 6.00
N SER A 285 19.74 19.66 6.30
CA SER A 285 19.06 20.83 6.87
C SER A 285 17.71 20.43 7.47
N GLY A 286 17.31 21.04 8.56
CA GLY A 286 15.96 20.89 9.12
C GLY A 286 15.71 19.62 9.94
N GLY A 287 16.60 18.65 9.95
CA GLY A 287 16.46 17.39 10.69
C GLY A 287 16.67 17.54 12.20
N ALA A 288 15.86 18.37 12.86
CA ALA A 288 16.00 18.71 14.29
C ALA A 288 16.08 17.47 15.19
N GLY A 289 17.28 17.18 15.73
CA GLY A 289 17.52 16.04 16.62
C GLY A 289 17.98 14.75 15.91
N LEU A 290 17.76 14.60 14.61
CA LEU A 290 18.27 13.48 13.83
C LEU A 290 19.80 13.54 13.68
N LYS A 291 20.42 12.39 13.56
CA LYS A 291 21.88 12.28 13.38
C LYS A 291 22.19 11.15 12.39
N SER A 292 23.36 11.28 11.72
CA SER A 292 23.94 10.16 10.98
C SER A 292 24.11 8.96 11.91
N GLY A 293 23.81 7.78 11.41
CA GLY A 293 23.84 6.51 12.13
C GLY A 293 22.51 6.07 12.73
N TYR A 294 21.47 6.92 12.70
CA TYR A 294 20.11 6.52 13.10
C TYR A 294 19.41 5.77 11.97
N VAL A 295 18.47 4.91 12.30
CA VAL A 295 17.61 4.22 11.34
C VAL A 295 16.19 4.74 11.53
N LEU A 296 15.65 5.40 10.51
CA LEU A 296 14.27 5.90 10.48
C LEU A 296 13.34 4.74 10.22
N THR A 297 12.35 4.53 11.10
CA THR A 297 11.43 3.39 11.05
C THR A 297 9.96 3.79 10.98
N SER A 298 9.63 5.06 11.32
CA SER A 298 8.27 5.58 11.18
C SER A 298 8.28 7.06 10.81
N PHE A 299 7.30 7.47 10.04
CA PHE A 299 7.04 8.85 9.63
C PHE A 299 5.55 9.15 9.81
N ASP A 300 5.22 10.08 10.70
CA ASP A 300 3.85 10.53 11.04
C ASP A 300 2.88 9.36 11.32
N GLY A 301 3.36 8.36 12.10
CA GLY A 301 2.59 7.16 12.43
C GLY A 301 2.69 6.02 11.42
N HIS A 302 3.17 6.28 10.19
CA HIS A 302 3.35 5.26 9.16
C HIS A 302 4.69 4.54 9.32
N SER A 303 4.66 3.20 9.41
CA SER A 303 5.88 2.39 9.35
C SER A 303 6.53 2.53 7.97
N ILE A 304 7.85 2.73 7.94
CA ILE A 304 8.61 2.86 6.69
C ILE A 304 9.83 1.97 6.70
N THR A 305 10.01 1.23 5.62
CA THR A 305 11.11 0.28 5.43
C THR A 305 12.04 0.65 4.28
N SER A 306 11.58 1.56 3.39
CA SER A 306 12.34 1.97 2.21
C SER A 306 12.28 3.48 1.95
N THR A 307 13.30 3.98 1.27
CA THR A 307 13.36 5.39 0.81
C THR A 307 12.25 5.71 -0.21
N SER A 308 11.77 4.71 -0.94
CA SER A 308 10.63 4.84 -1.86
C SER A 308 9.35 5.13 -1.11
N GLU A 309 9.03 4.37 -0.05
CA GLU A 309 7.87 4.60 0.80
C GLU A 309 7.89 5.99 1.43
N LEU A 310 9.05 6.42 1.97
CA LEU A 310 9.20 7.76 2.53
C LEU A 310 8.93 8.85 1.49
N LYS A 311 9.43 8.69 0.27
CA LYS A 311 9.19 9.65 -0.82
C LYS A 311 7.73 9.70 -1.22
N SER A 312 7.07 8.55 -1.30
CA SER A 312 5.63 8.47 -1.61
C SER A 312 4.79 9.16 -0.55
N LEU A 313 5.12 8.99 0.74
CA LEU A 313 4.45 9.69 1.83
C LEU A 313 4.68 11.21 1.77
N LEU A 314 5.92 11.66 1.58
CA LEU A 314 6.26 13.09 1.56
C LEU A 314 5.53 13.88 0.47
N GLN A 315 5.04 13.24 -0.58
CA GLN A 315 4.22 13.92 -1.61
C GLN A 315 2.90 14.48 -1.06
N TYR A 316 2.45 14.05 0.10
CA TYR A 316 1.22 14.48 0.75
C TYR A 316 1.43 15.45 1.91
N TYR A 317 2.67 15.93 2.11
CA TYR A 317 3.04 16.83 3.20
C TYR A 317 3.65 18.10 2.65
N SER A 318 3.16 19.24 3.16
CA SER A 318 3.67 20.56 2.77
C SER A 318 4.94 20.92 3.55
N ALA A 319 5.79 21.73 2.94
CA ALA A 319 6.85 22.39 3.66
C ALA A 319 6.28 23.24 4.80
N GLY A 320 6.94 23.19 5.98
CA GLY A 320 6.49 23.86 7.19
C GLY A 320 5.53 23.04 8.06
N GLU A 321 5.01 21.90 7.60
CA GLU A 321 4.27 20.99 8.47
C GLU A 321 5.20 20.36 9.52
N THR A 322 4.65 20.09 10.70
CA THR A 322 5.35 19.41 11.79
C THR A 322 4.84 17.99 11.89
N VAL A 323 5.73 17.02 11.81
CA VAL A 323 5.45 15.58 11.83
C VAL A 323 6.23 14.89 12.94
N GLU A 324 5.74 13.76 13.41
CA GLU A 324 6.49 12.87 14.28
C GLU A 324 7.25 11.82 13.45
N VAL A 325 8.49 11.52 13.86
CA VAL A 325 9.27 10.44 13.29
C VAL A 325 9.84 9.55 14.38
N GLU A 326 9.81 8.24 14.16
CA GLU A 326 10.49 7.30 15.03
C GLU A 326 11.79 6.84 14.38
N VAL A 327 12.83 6.80 15.20
CA VAL A 327 14.14 6.30 14.77
C VAL A 327 14.70 5.31 15.78
N GLN A 328 15.47 4.39 15.28
CA GLN A 328 16.28 3.49 16.07
C GLN A 328 17.67 4.12 16.25
N VAL A 329 18.02 4.39 17.49
CA VAL A 329 19.29 5.00 17.88
C VAL A 329 20.23 3.92 18.38
N PRO A 330 21.46 3.79 17.83
CA PRO A 330 22.42 2.80 18.32
C PRO A 330 22.82 3.10 19.77
N ASP A 331 22.72 2.11 20.64
CA ASP A 331 23.14 2.14 22.04
C ASP A 331 23.83 0.83 22.44
N ASN A 332 25.14 0.90 22.73
CA ASN A 332 25.97 -0.20 23.25
C ASN A 332 25.80 -1.57 22.57
N GLY A 333 25.61 -1.58 21.24
CA GLY A 333 25.42 -2.80 20.43
C GLY A 333 23.97 -3.27 20.29
N SER A 334 23.03 -2.47 20.80
CA SER A 334 21.59 -2.58 20.60
C SER A 334 21.04 -1.29 19.97
N TYR A 335 19.72 -1.24 19.75
CA TYR A 335 19.02 -0.07 19.26
C TYR A 335 17.91 0.33 20.26
N GLU A 336 17.73 1.62 20.46
CA GLU A 336 16.67 2.20 21.28
C GLU A 336 15.76 3.05 20.40
N THR A 337 14.45 2.86 20.49
CA THR A 337 13.46 3.67 19.77
C THR A 337 13.36 5.06 20.40
N LYS A 338 13.46 6.10 19.56
CA LYS A 338 13.23 7.50 19.95
C LYS A 338 12.34 8.20 18.96
N THR A 339 11.43 9.01 19.48
CA THR A 339 10.52 9.85 18.71
C THR A 339 11.04 11.27 18.66
N PHE A 340 11.01 11.89 17.48
CA PHE A 340 11.36 13.29 17.25
C PHE A 340 10.22 14.00 16.53
N SER A 341 9.96 15.24 16.92
CA SER A 341 9.06 16.14 16.20
C SER A 341 9.89 17.00 15.24
N LEU A 342 9.61 16.91 13.94
CA LEU A 342 10.32 17.61 12.87
C LEU A 342 9.40 18.59 12.17
N THR A 343 9.94 19.76 11.80
CA THR A 343 9.27 20.64 10.83
C THR A 343 9.91 20.43 9.46
N LEU A 344 9.08 20.05 8.50
CA LEU A 344 9.52 19.78 7.12
C LEU A 344 10.05 21.05 6.45
N GLY A 345 11.22 20.95 5.85
CA GLY A 345 11.85 22.03 5.08
C GLY A 345 11.30 22.13 3.67
N THR A 346 11.68 23.18 2.92
CA THR A 346 11.41 23.30 1.48
C THR A 346 12.40 22.45 0.68
N SER A 347 11.97 21.89 -0.44
CA SER A 347 12.88 21.31 -1.43
C SER A 347 13.77 22.44 -2.00
N ILE A 348 15.09 22.33 -1.81
CA ILE A 348 16.01 23.23 -2.48
C ILE A 348 16.09 22.74 -3.92
N SER A 349 15.39 23.42 -4.85
CA SER A 349 15.62 23.21 -6.27
C SER A 349 17.09 23.57 -6.56
N SER A 350 17.85 22.62 -7.12
CA SER A 350 19.25 22.76 -7.52
C SER A 350 19.40 23.72 -8.71
N SER A 351 19.19 25.03 -8.47
CA SER A 351 19.35 26.10 -9.46
C SER A 351 20.48 27.11 -9.14
N ASP A 352 21.34 26.84 -8.13
CA ASP A 352 22.39 27.79 -7.73
C ASP A 352 23.84 27.27 -7.91
N ASP A 353 24.09 26.32 -8.82
CA ASP A 353 25.48 25.91 -9.14
C ASP A 353 25.96 26.31 -10.56
N GLN A 354 25.49 27.47 -11.08
CA GLN A 354 26.13 28.10 -12.28
C GLN A 354 26.19 29.60 -12.18
N GLN A 355 26.98 30.13 -11.22
CA GLN A 355 27.50 31.48 -11.35
C GLN A 355 28.68 31.75 -10.39
N SER A 356 29.84 31.19 -10.69
CA SER A 356 31.13 31.78 -10.28
C SER A 356 32.30 31.07 -11.00
N ASP A 357 32.51 31.35 -12.30
CA ASP A 357 33.82 31.33 -12.92
C ASP A 357 33.81 32.04 -14.27
N SER A 358 33.73 33.33 -14.21
CA SER A 358 34.18 34.18 -15.35
C SER A 358 34.53 35.59 -14.87
N GLN A 359 35.68 35.66 -14.15
CA GLN A 359 36.54 36.85 -14.16
C GLN A 359 37.86 36.52 -13.46
N GLN A 360 38.87 36.16 -14.28
CA GLN A 360 40.22 36.68 -14.19
C GLN A 360 41.12 36.10 -15.28
N ASN A 361 41.50 37.02 -16.15
CA ASN A 361 42.62 37.06 -17.13
C ASN A 361 42.42 36.40 -18.47
#